data_4da5272f00d6f9b8c3e44295ff1132b5
#
_entry.id   4da5272f00d6f9b8c3e44295ff1132b5
#
_cell.length_a   1.000
_cell.length_b   1.000
_cell.length_c   1.000
_cell.angle_alpha   90.00
_cell.angle_beta   90.00
_cell.angle_gamma   90.00
#
_symmetry.space_group_name_H-M   'P 1'
#
loop_
_entity.id
_entity.type
_entity.pdbx_description
1 polymer ?
#
loop_
_entity_poly.entity_id
_entity_poly.type
_entity_poly.pdbx_seq_one_letter_code
_entity_poly.pdbx_strand_id
1 'polypeptide(L)'
;MEGAFRGFIAVPTPSPLLQRLQTLEEELKELRLDCKWVLPQRIHLTLKFLGETPFSLLKDLKVSLDQIAYGHPGFSFYIDRFGAFPNPRRPRILWVGSDESPLELQRLIGSLESACVGLGFQKEERVFKPHLTVGRLRSLKNCDRLERWVKENPLSWREEFPCKQLVLFQSVLRPEGPIYTPLHEVTLKKI
;
A
#
# COMPACT_ATOMS: atom_id res chain seq x y z
N MET A 1 -24.43 -13.14 8.38
CA MET A 1 -23.11 -13.63 8.86
C MET A 1 -22.73 -12.77 10.07
N GLU A 2 -22.74 -13.36 11.24
CA GLU A 2 -22.18 -12.76 12.44
C GLU A 2 -20.65 -12.83 12.36
N GLY A 3 -19.97 -11.81 12.87
CA GLY A 3 -18.51 -11.71 12.90
C GLY A 3 -17.97 -10.51 12.15
N ALA A 4 -16.66 -10.33 12.25
CA ALA A 4 -15.93 -9.24 11.61
C ALA A 4 -14.67 -9.78 10.90
N PHE A 5 -14.15 -9.00 9.98
CA PHE A 5 -12.85 -9.23 9.33
C PHE A 5 -12.00 -7.97 9.39
N ARG A 6 -10.71 -8.12 9.41
CA ARG A 6 -9.79 -6.98 9.26
C ARG A 6 -9.65 -6.67 7.77
N GLY A 7 -10.19 -5.52 7.35
CA GLY A 7 -10.28 -5.13 5.95
C GLY A 7 -9.33 -4.01 5.54
N PHE A 8 -8.97 -3.99 4.26
CA PHE A 8 -8.32 -2.85 3.60
C PHE A 8 -8.57 -2.90 2.09
N ILE A 9 -8.52 -1.73 1.45
CA ILE A 9 -8.65 -1.57 -0.01
C ILE A 9 -7.27 -1.22 -0.57
N ALA A 10 -6.87 -1.91 -1.64
CA ALA A 10 -5.54 -1.73 -2.22
C ALA A 10 -5.52 -1.96 -3.74
N VAL A 11 -4.43 -1.50 -4.36
CA VAL A 11 -4.05 -1.88 -5.73
C VAL A 11 -2.87 -2.85 -5.65
N PRO A 12 -2.96 -4.04 -6.28
CA PRO A 12 -1.86 -4.99 -6.35
C PRO A 12 -0.64 -4.42 -7.07
N THR A 13 0.56 -4.80 -6.62
CA THR A 13 1.81 -4.38 -7.26
C THR A 13 2.05 -5.20 -8.53
N PRO A 14 2.38 -4.56 -9.67
CA PRO A 14 2.65 -5.25 -10.92
C PRO A 14 3.98 -6.03 -10.87
N SER A 15 4.04 -7.16 -11.59
CA SER A 15 5.20 -8.07 -11.58
C SER A 15 6.54 -7.40 -11.92
N PRO A 16 6.65 -6.49 -12.91
CA PRO A 16 7.93 -5.82 -13.17
C PRO A 16 8.45 -5.05 -11.97
N LEU A 17 7.57 -4.33 -11.26
CA LEU A 17 7.96 -3.60 -10.06
C LEU A 17 8.34 -4.56 -8.91
N LEU A 18 7.67 -5.71 -8.78
CA LEU A 18 8.06 -6.71 -7.76
C LEU A 18 9.49 -7.20 -7.95
N GLN A 19 9.96 -7.39 -9.18
CA GLN A 19 11.35 -7.76 -9.47
C GLN A 19 12.34 -6.67 -9.04
N ARG A 20 12.02 -5.39 -9.31
CA ARG A 20 12.83 -4.27 -8.84
C ARG A 20 12.90 -4.20 -7.31
N LEU A 21 11.77 -4.47 -6.65
CA LEU A 21 11.71 -4.48 -5.19
C LEU A 21 12.51 -5.62 -4.57
N GLN A 22 12.60 -6.78 -5.21
CA GLN A 22 13.45 -7.87 -4.77
C GLN A 22 14.94 -7.50 -4.83
N THR A 23 15.40 -6.91 -5.94
CA THR A 23 16.78 -6.42 -6.07
C THR A 23 17.09 -5.37 -4.99
N LEU A 24 16.20 -4.41 -4.79
CA LEU A 24 16.36 -3.40 -3.74
C LEU A 24 16.39 -4.01 -2.33
N GLU A 25 15.58 -5.03 -2.07
CA GLU A 25 15.59 -5.74 -0.78
C GLU A 25 16.94 -6.43 -0.53
N GLU A 26 17.54 -7.04 -1.56
CA GLU A 26 18.86 -7.68 -1.48
C GLU A 26 19.94 -6.65 -1.11
N GLU A 27 19.96 -5.49 -1.77
CA GLU A 27 20.86 -4.38 -1.43
C GLU A 27 20.68 -3.91 0.02
N LEU A 28 19.43 -3.74 0.45
CA LEU A 28 19.10 -3.27 1.80
C LEU A 28 19.45 -4.31 2.88
N LYS A 29 19.45 -5.60 2.58
CA LYS A 29 19.86 -6.67 3.51
C LYS A 29 21.32 -6.57 3.89
N GLU A 30 22.18 -6.05 3.01
CA GLU A 30 23.62 -5.82 3.29
C GLU A 30 23.82 -4.80 4.43
N LEU A 31 22.84 -3.95 4.69
CA LEU A 31 22.88 -3.00 5.81
C LEU A 31 22.68 -3.70 7.17
N ARG A 32 22.27 -4.98 7.18
CA ARG A 32 22.04 -5.80 8.38
C ARG A 32 21.09 -5.15 9.39
N LEU A 33 20.03 -4.55 8.87
CA LEU A 33 18.96 -3.96 9.67
C LEU A 33 18.18 -5.05 10.41
N ASP A 34 17.67 -4.73 11.59
CA ASP A 34 16.68 -5.59 12.28
C ASP A 34 15.29 -5.34 11.66
N CYS A 35 15.09 -5.90 10.47
CA CYS A 35 13.94 -5.66 9.62
C CYS A 35 13.18 -6.96 9.34
N LYS A 36 11.86 -6.93 9.48
CA LYS A 36 10.95 -7.92 8.90
C LYS A 36 10.59 -7.46 7.49
N TRP A 37 11.21 -8.09 6.50
CA TRP A 37 10.93 -7.83 5.08
C TRP A 37 9.54 -8.28 4.70
N VAL A 38 8.90 -7.57 3.78
CA VAL A 38 7.58 -7.92 3.27
C VAL A 38 7.75 -8.82 2.07
N LEU A 39 7.16 -10.00 2.11
CA LEU A 39 7.20 -10.91 0.96
C LEU A 39 6.63 -10.23 -0.29
N PRO A 40 7.25 -10.39 -1.47
CA PRO A 40 6.83 -9.71 -2.70
C PRO A 40 5.33 -9.83 -2.97
N GLN A 41 4.74 -11.00 -2.78
CA GLN A 41 3.32 -11.27 -3.03
C GLN A 41 2.37 -10.50 -2.07
N ARG A 42 2.93 -9.91 -1.01
CA ARG A 42 2.19 -9.12 -0.01
C ARG A 42 2.38 -7.62 -0.19
N ILE A 43 3.23 -7.20 -1.14
CA ILE A 43 3.45 -5.78 -1.42
C ILE A 43 2.29 -5.25 -2.27
N HIS A 44 1.68 -4.16 -1.84
CA HIS A 44 0.55 -3.53 -2.49
C HIS A 44 0.48 -2.04 -2.13
N LEU A 45 -0.18 -1.25 -2.95
CA LEU A 45 -0.53 0.13 -2.64
C LEU A 45 -1.82 0.13 -1.83
N THR A 46 -1.73 0.33 -0.52
CA THR A 46 -2.93 0.48 0.32
C THR A 46 -3.56 1.85 0.07
N LEU A 47 -4.84 1.87 -0.29
CA LEU A 47 -5.62 3.08 -0.51
C LEU A 47 -6.41 3.47 0.73
N LYS A 48 -7.00 2.49 1.43
CA LYS A 48 -7.77 2.72 2.67
C LYS A 48 -7.67 1.52 3.60
N PHE A 49 -7.30 1.76 4.85
CA PHE A 49 -7.47 0.77 5.92
C PHE A 49 -8.87 0.89 6.49
N LEU A 50 -9.58 -0.24 6.57
CA LEU A 50 -10.92 -0.34 7.16
C LEU A 50 -10.86 -0.80 8.62
N GLY A 51 -9.80 -1.52 9.01
CA GLY A 51 -9.70 -2.12 10.35
C GLY A 51 -10.69 -3.27 10.53
N GLU A 52 -11.17 -3.47 11.75
CA GLU A 52 -12.20 -4.47 12.08
C GLU A 52 -13.54 -4.04 11.45
N THR A 53 -14.00 -4.86 10.52
CA THR A 53 -15.14 -4.57 9.64
C THR A 53 -16.19 -5.66 9.81
N PRO A 54 -17.42 -5.34 10.23
CA PRO A 54 -18.51 -6.32 10.30
C PRO A 54 -18.80 -6.95 8.92
N PHE A 55 -19.02 -8.26 8.85
CA PHE A 55 -19.40 -8.92 7.60
C PHE A 55 -20.73 -8.40 7.04
N SER A 56 -21.58 -7.80 7.85
CA SER A 56 -22.82 -7.15 7.41
C SER A 56 -22.57 -6.02 6.42
N LEU A 57 -21.42 -5.30 6.52
CA LEU A 57 -21.05 -4.22 5.60
C LEU A 57 -20.40 -4.70 4.30
N LEU A 58 -20.08 -6.00 4.17
CA LEU A 58 -19.36 -6.52 2.99
C LEU A 58 -20.10 -6.26 1.68
N LYS A 59 -21.45 -6.41 1.67
CA LYS A 59 -22.27 -6.15 0.49
C LYS A 59 -22.18 -4.68 0.07
N ASP A 60 -22.32 -3.76 1.02
CA ASP A 60 -22.34 -2.32 0.75
C ASP A 60 -20.96 -1.83 0.32
N LEU A 61 -19.88 -2.39 0.91
CA LEU A 61 -18.50 -2.14 0.47
C LEU A 61 -18.29 -2.57 -0.99
N LYS A 62 -18.77 -3.76 -1.38
CA LYS A 62 -18.66 -4.25 -2.76
C LYS A 62 -19.39 -3.32 -3.73
N VAL A 63 -20.64 -2.96 -3.43
CA VAL A 63 -21.43 -2.05 -4.27
C VAL A 63 -20.74 -0.70 -4.40
N SER A 64 -20.21 -0.15 -3.30
CA SER A 64 -19.48 1.11 -3.32
C SER A 64 -18.22 1.05 -4.18
N LEU A 65 -17.46 -0.05 -4.10
CA LEU A 65 -16.26 -0.24 -4.94
C LEU A 65 -16.61 -0.36 -6.42
N ASP A 66 -17.70 -1.06 -6.78
CA ASP A 66 -18.16 -1.18 -8.17
C ASP A 66 -18.56 0.19 -8.73
N GLN A 67 -19.28 1.00 -7.95
CA GLN A 67 -19.68 2.37 -8.34
C GLN A 67 -18.46 3.29 -8.53
N ILE A 68 -17.49 3.24 -7.59
CA ILE A 68 -16.24 3.99 -7.69
C ILE A 68 -15.46 3.58 -8.93
N ALA A 69 -15.30 2.29 -9.16
CA ALA A 69 -14.55 1.79 -10.31
C ALA A 69 -15.20 2.16 -11.64
N TYR A 70 -16.52 2.18 -11.72
CA TYR A 70 -17.25 2.65 -12.89
C TYR A 70 -17.03 4.14 -13.17
N GLY A 71 -16.92 4.97 -12.11
CA GLY A 71 -16.73 6.42 -12.20
C GLY A 71 -15.28 6.88 -12.43
N HIS A 72 -14.30 5.99 -12.24
CA HIS A 72 -12.89 6.34 -12.35
C HIS A 72 -12.21 5.56 -13.48
N PRO A 73 -11.63 6.24 -14.50
CA PRO A 73 -10.79 5.56 -15.49
C PRO A 73 -9.51 5.04 -14.84
N GLY A 74 -8.97 3.95 -15.37
CA GLY A 74 -7.64 3.48 -15.02
C GLY A 74 -6.59 4.54 -15.38
N PHE A 75 -5.53 4.61 -14.59
CA PHE A 75 -4.42 5.56 -14.80
C PHE A 75 -3.11 4.89 -14.37
N SER A 76 -1.99 5.59 -14.61
CA SER A 76 -0.68 5.19 -14.13
C SER A 76 0.03 6.36 -13.47
N PHE A 77 0.95 6.05 -12.55
CA PHE A 77 1.90 7.00 -12.01
C PHE A 77 3.25 6.31 -11.80
N TYR A 78 4.24 7.04 -11.33
CA TYR A 78 5.57 6.49 -11.19
C TYR A 78 5.97 6.28 -9.75
N ILE A 79 6.66 5.17 -9.49
CA ILE A 79 7.38 4.88 -8.26
C ILE A 79 8.85 5.18 -8.53
N ASP A 80 9.41 6.15 -7.82
CA ASP A 80 10.76 6.68 -8.05
C ASP A 80 11.47 7.11 -6.76
N ARG A 81 10.90 6.81 -5.60
CA ARG A 81 11.44 7.18 -4.29
C ARG A 81 11.54 6.00 -3.35
N PHE A 82 12.65 5.95 -2.61
CA PHE A 82 12.78 5.15 -1.41
C PHE A 82 12.72 6.04 -0.18
N GLY A 83 12.08 5.56 0.88
CA GLY A 83 11.98 6.33 2.10
C GLY A 83 11.67 5.49 3.33
N ALA A 84 11.55 6.19 4.46
CA ALA A 84 11.18 5.57 5.72
C ALA A 84 10.20 6.43 6.52
N PHE A 85 9.24 5.79 7.17
CA PHE A 85 8.36 6.45 8.13
C PHE A 85 8.78 6.15 9.55
N PRO A 86 8.73 7.15 10.47
CA PRO A 86 8.46 8.58 10.20
C PRO A 86 9.59 9.29 9.44
N ASN A 87 10.83 8.83 9.53
CA ASN A 87 12.00 9.37 8.82
C ASN A 87 13.16 8.36 8.86
N PRO A 88 14.23 8.53 8.04
CA PRO A 88 15.37 7.60 8.00
C PRO A 88 16.20 7.50 9.29
N ARG A 89 16.14 8.51 10.19
CA ARG A 89 16.88 8.49 11.47
C ARG A 89 16.23 7.60 12.52
N ARG A 90 14.90 7.52 12.51
CA ARG A 90 14.10 6.67 13.41
C ARG A 90 13.05 5.90 12.61
N PRO A 91 13.48 5.04 11.68
CA PRO A 91 12.57 4.35 10.79
C PRO A 91 11.79 3.27 11.54
N ARG A 92 10.52 3.11 11.16
CA ARG A 92 9.68 1.97 11.55
C ARG A 92 9.22 1.19 10.33
N ILE A 93 9.03 1.89 9.21
CA ILE A 93 8.54 1.32 7.95
C ILE A 93 9.48 1.79 6.84
N LEU A 94 9.98 0.85 6.05
CA LEU A 94 10.68 1.13 4.81
C LEU A 94 9.69 1.01 3.66
N TRP A 95 9.74 1.95 2.74
CA TRP A 95 8.81 2.02 1.63
C TRP A 95 9.49 2.50 0.35
N VAL A 96 8.91 2.11 -0.80
CA VAL A 96 9.11 2.79 -2.08
C VAL A 96 7.81 3.45 -2.49
N GLY A 97 7.88 4.56 -3.21
CA GLY A 97 6.68 5.31 -3.56
C GLY A 97 6.97 6.49 -4.45
N SER A 98 6.11 7.48 -4.35
CA SER A 98 6.26 8.77 -5.03
C SER A 98 6.06 9.91 -4.02
N ASP A 99 6.78 11.00 -4.23
CA ASP A 99 6.51 12.24 -3.49
C ASP A 99 5.29 12.98 -4.06
N GLU A 100 4.94 12.67 -5.32
CA GLU A 100 3.79 13.25 -6.00
C GLU A 100 2.60 12.27 -5.93
N SER A 101 1.42 12.82 -5.66
CA SER A 101 0.15 12.10 -5.79
C SER A 101 -0.61 12.69 -6.98
N PRO A 102 -0.70 11.98 -8.12
CA PRO A 102 -1.38 12.49 -9.30
C PRO A 102 -2.85 12.77 -9.01
N LEU A 103 -3.44 13.68 -9.78
CA LEU A 103 -4.81 14.15 -9.55
C LEU A 103 -5.84 13.02 -9.61
N GLU A 104 -5.63 12.04 -10.51
CA GLU A 104 -6.47 10.86 -10.65
C GLU A 104 -6.45 10.01 -9.36
N LEU A 105 -5.28 9.83 -8.77
CA LEU A 105 -5.14 9.10 -7.50
C LEU A 105 -5.78 9.87 -6.35
N GLN A 106 -5.62 11.19 -6.29
CA GLN A 106 -6.26 12.02 -5.28
C GLN A 106 -7.79 11.95 -5.37
N ARG A 107 -8.35 12.00 -6.58
CA ARG A 107 -9.79 11.85 -6.83
C ARG A 107 -10.30 10.48 -6.42
N LEU A 108 -9.56 9.42 -6.78
CA LEU A 108 -9.91 8.05 -6.39
C LEU A 108 -9.92 7.88 -4.86
N ILE A 109 -8.88 8.38 -4.17
CA ILE A 109 -8.81 8.37 -2.70
C ILE A 109 -9.97 9.16 -2.09
N GLY A 110 -10.29 10.34 -2.63
CA GLY A 110 -11.42 11.15 -2.17
C GLY A 110 -12.77 10.43 -2.28
N SER A 111 -13.00 9.71 -3.38
CA SER A 111 -14.20 8.90 -3.59
C SER A 111 -14.26 7.71 -2.64
N LEU A 112 -13.14 6.99 -2.44
CA LEU A 112 -13.04 5.89 -1.48
C LEU A 112 -13.29 6.38 -0.05
N GLU A 113 -12.68 7.52 0.31
CA GLU A 113 -12.85 8.10 1.64
C GLU A 113 -14.30 8.48 1.91
N SER A 114 -14.94 9.15 0.95
CA SER A 114 -16.35 9.57 1.07
C SER A 114 -17.29 8.37 1.20
N ALA A 115 -17.10 7.32 0.39
CA ALA A 115 -17.91 6.11 0.46
C ALA A 115 -17.71 5.37 1.80
N CYS A 116 -16.45 5.23 2.25
CA CYS A 116 -16.16 4.60 3.54
C CYS A 116 -16.76 5.38 4.72
N VAL A 117 -16.67 6.71 4.71
CA VAL A 117 -17.30 7.56 5.74
C VAL A 117 -18.81 7.37 5.74
N GLY A 118 -19.46 7.30 4.56
CA GLY A 118 -20.89 7.02 4.42
C GLY A 118 -21.30 5.65 5.00
N LEU A 119 -20.38 4.68 5.07
CA LEU A 119 -20.58 3.38 5.69
C LEU A 119 -20.16 3.34 7.18
N GLY A 120 -19.80 4.49 7.77
CA GLY A 120 -19.47 4.61 9.19
C GLY A 120 -17.99 4.40 9.53
N PHE A 121 -17.10 4.27 8.55
CA PHE A 121 -15.66 4.21 8.80
C PHE A 121 -15.09 5.58 9.16
N GLN A 122 -14.03 5.58 9.98
CA GLN A 122 -13.35 6.81 10.35
C GLN A 122 -12.66 7.44 9.13
N LYS A 123 -12.74 8.76 9.03
CA LYS A 123 -12.01 9.53 8.04
C LYS A 123 -10.52 9.50 8.31
N GLU A 124 -9.70 9.30 7.26
CA GLU A 124 -8.25 9.50 7.37
C GLU A 124 -7.93 11.00 7.26
N GLU A 125 -7.28 11.53 8.27
CA GLU A 125 -6.94 12.96 8.33
C GLU A 125 -5.59 13.28 7.69
N ARG A 126 -4.74 12.26 7.51
CA ARG A 126 -3.41 12.44 6.95
C ARG A 126 -3.47 12.55 5.44
N VAL A 127 -2.67 13.45 4.90
CA VAL A 127 -2.47 13.51 3.45
C VAL A 127 -1.95 12.16 2.95
N PHE A 128 -2.62 11.62 1.95
CA PHE A 128 -2.23 10.36 1.34
C PHE A 128 -0.89 10.50 0.64
N LYS A 129 0.05 9.62 0.99
CA LYS A 129 1.35 9.49 0.32
C LYS A 129 1.42 8.12 -0.35
N PRO A 130 1.53 8.06 -1.69
CA PRO A 130 1.61 6.77 -2.40
C PRO A 130 2.86 6.01 -1.98
N HIS A 131 2.69 4.84 -1.37
CA HIS A 131 3.82 4.03 -0.91
C HIS A 131 3.52 2.54 -0.87
N LEU A 132 4.53 1.76 -1.16
CA LEU A 132 4.58 0.31 -1.07
C LEU A 132 5.49 -0.06 0.10
N THR A 133 4.96 -0.69 1.14
CA THR A 133 5.79 -1.11 2.28
C THR A 133 6.66 -2.29 1.87
N VAL A 134 7.99 -2.15 1.99
CA VAL A 134 8.97 -3.20 1.69
C VAL A 134 9.57 -3.84 2.95
N GLY A 135 9.53 -3.14 4.09
CA GLY A 135 10.06 -3.66 5.35
C GLY A 135 9.51 -2.97 6.59
N ARG A 136 9.56 -3.67 7.72
CA ARG A 136 9.18 -3.14 9.03
C ARG A 136 10.29 -3.39 10.03
N LEU A 137 10.88 -2.32 10.55
CA LEU A 137 11.95 -2.42 11.53
C LEU A 137 11.41 -2.79 12.91
N ARG A 138 12.16 -3.67 13.58
CA ARG A 138 11.88 -4.10 14.95
C ARG A 138 12.67 -3.29 15.98
N SER A 139 13.86 -2.81 15.57
CA SER A 139 14.73 -1.97 16.40
C SER A 139 15.48 -0.94 15.55
N LEU A 140 16.24 -0.06 16.18
CA LEU A 140 17.10 0.93 15.52
C LEU A 140 18.51 0.39 15.19
N LYS A 141 18.72 -0.92 15.26
CA LYS A 141 20.01 -1.52 14.93
C LYS A 141 20.44 -1.16 13.50
N ASN A 142 21.65 -0.60 13.37
CA ASN A 142 22.27 -0.20 12.10
C ASN A 142 21.47 0.88 11.30
N CYS A 143 20.56 1.60 11.90
CA CYS A 143 19.79 2.66 11.21
C CYS A 143 20.65 3.84 10.76
N ASP A 144 21.84 4.05 11.36
CA ASP A 144 22.85 4.98 10.87
C ASP A 144 23.37 4.61 9.48
N ARG A 145 23.50 3.32 9.18
CA ARG A 145 23.84 2.81 7.84
C ARG A 145 22.71 3.09 6.85
N LEU A 146 21.47 2.89 7.26
CA LEU A 146 20.31 3.22 6.42
C LEU A 146 20.25 4.70 6.10
N GLU A 147 20.44 5.59 7.10
CA GLU A 147 20.43 7.04 6.88
C GLU A 147 21.48 7.46 5.85
N ARG A 148 22.66 6.89 5.94
CA ARG A 148 23.76 7.12 5.01
C ARG A 148 23.44 6.60 3.63
N TRP A 149 22.97 5.33 3.56
CA TRP A 149 22.61 4.68 2.30
C TRP A 149 21.52 5.47 1.54
N VAL A 150 20.49 5.96 2.23
CA VAL A 150 19.41 6.76 1.62
C VAL A 150 19.94 8.08 1.01
N LYS A 151 20.96 8.69 1.63
CA LYS A 151 21.57 9.93 1.13
C LYS A 151 22.46 9.69 -0.09
N GLU A 152 23.19 8.58 -0.08
CA GLU A 152 24.20 8.24 -1.09
C GLU A 152 23.62 7.49 -2.28
N ASN A 153 22.47 6.83 -2.10
CA ASN A 153 21.83 5.98 -3.10
C ASN A 153 20.40 6.46 -3.36
N PRO A 154 20.19 7.56 -4.10
CA PRO A 154 18.86 7.86 -4.61
C PRO A 154 18.39 6.70 -5.49
N LEU A 155 17.11 6.39 -5.43
CA LEU A 155 16.55 5.32 -6.25
C LEU A 155 16.92 5.56 -7.72
N SER A 156 17.69 4.63 -8.30
CA SER A 156 18.27 4.78 -9.65
C SER A 156 17.29 4.44 -10.78
N TRP A 157 16.06 4.04 -10.42
CA TRP A 157 15.03 3.62 -11.36
C TRP A 157 13.70 4.32 -11.08
N ARG A 158 12.89 4.40 -12.12
CA ARG A 158 11.53 4.93 -12.12
C ARG A 158 10.64 3.92 -12.83
N GLU A 159 9.71 3.32 -12.10
CA GLU A 159 8.83 2.29 -12.62
C GLU A 159 7.38 2.78 -12.66
N GLU A 160 6.70 2.46 -13.75
CA GLU A 160 5.29 2.74 -13.89
C GLU A 160 4.45 1.85 -12.96
N PHE A 161 3.55 2.46 -12.22
CA PHE A 161 2.57 1.78 -11.39
C PHE A 161 1.17 1.95 -12.00
N PRO A 162 0.65 0.93 -12.68
CA PRO A 162 -0.69 0.98 -13.25
C PRO A 162 -1.74 0.78 -12.17
N CYS A 163 -2.62 1.76 -12.01
CA CYS A 163 -3.81 1.69 -11.18
C CYS A 163 -5.00 1.31 -12.07
N LYS A 164 -5.22 0.00 -12.25
CA LYS A 164 -6.25 -0.54 -13.15
C LYS A 164 -7.38 -1.26 -12.43
N GLN A 165 -7.18 -1.58 -11.15
CA GLN A 165 -8.14 -2.33 -10.35
C GLN A 165 -8.09 -1.94 -8.89
N LEU A 166 -9.18 -2.18 -8.19
CA LEU A 166 -9.29 -2.07 -6.74
C LEU A 166 -9.57 -3.47 -6.17
N VAL A 167 -8.93 -3.79 -5.07
CA VAL A 167 -9.17 -5.06 -4.37
C VAL A 167 -9.49 -4.77 -2.90
N LEU A 168 -10.62 -5.29 -2.44
CA LEU A 168 -10.95 -5.39 -1.02
C LEU A 168 -10.32 -6.66 -0.46
N PHE A 169 -9.41 -6.52 0.46
CA PHE A 169 -8.75 -7.64 1.11
C PHE A 169 -9.23 -7.85 2.54
N GLN A 170 -9.34 -9.11 2.92
CA GLN A 170 -9.30 -9.54 4.31
C GLN A 170 -7.85 -9.82 4.70
N SER A 171 -7.44 -9.38 5.89
CA SER A 171 -6.13 -9.65 6.48
C SER A 171 -6.28 -10.55 7.71
N VAL A 172 -5.69 -11.73 7.68
CA VAL A 172 -5.58 -12.62 8.84
C VAL A 172 -4.14 -12.58 9.33
N LEU A 173 -3.94 -12.10 10.55
CA LEU A 173 -2.61 -12.03 11.15
C LEU A 173 -2.14 -13.43 11.57
N ARG A 174 -0.92 -13.80 11.18
CA ARG A 174 -0.24 -15.05 11.54
C ARG A 174 1.17 -14.73 12.05
N PRO A 175 1.81 -15.60 12.84
CA PRO A 175 3.20 -15.41 13.27
C PRO A 175 4.18 -15.19 12.10
N GLU A 176 3.97 -15.91 10.99
CA GLU A 176 4.79 -15.84 9.77
C GLU A 176 4.50 -14.55 8.95
N GLY A 177 3.45 -13.82 9.33
CA GLY A 177 2.98 -12.61 8.67
C GLY A 177 1.54 -12.70 8.20
N PRO A 178 0.95 -11.60 7.76
CA PRO A 178 -0.45 -11.57 7.39
C PRO A 178 -0.71 -12.42 6.14
N ILE A 179 -1.88 -13.08 6.13
CA ILE A 179 -2.45 -13.69 4.93
C ILE A 179 -3.52 -12.74 4.42
N TYR A 180 -3.44 -12.39 3.13
CA TYR A 180 -4.41 -11.54 2.46
C TYR A 180 -5.29 -12.38 1.54
N THR A 181 -6.61 -12.29 1.75
CA THR A 181 -7.61 -12.97 0.93
C THR A 181 -8.45 -11.91 0.22
N PRO A 182 -8.53 -11.91 -1.11
CA PRO A 182 -9.40 -11.00 -1.82
C PRO A 182 -10.88 -11.36 -1.55
N LEU A 183 -11.65 -10.37 -1.11
CA LEU A 183 -13.10 -10.49 -0.90
C LEU A 183 -13.91 -9.91 -2.06
N HIS A 184 -13.30 -8.96 -2.80
CA HIS A 184 -13.88 -8.34 -3.99
C HIS A 184 -12.78 -7.71 -4.83
N GLU A 185 -12.88 -7.88 -6.15
CA GLU A 185 -11.98 -7.28 -7.13
C GLU A 185 -12.83 -6.57 -8.19
N VAL A 186 -12.45 -5.35 -8.53
CA VAL A 186 -13.13 -4.58 -9.55
C VAL A 186 -12.13 -3.83 -10.42
N THR A 187 -12.33 -3.88 -11.73
CA THR A 187 -11.50 -3.17 -12.71
C THR A 187 -12.00 -1.74 -12.85
N LEU A 188 -11.10 -0.76 -12.79
CA LEU A 188 -11.42 0.63 -13.12
C LEU A 188 -11.86 0.74 -14.58
N LYS A 189 -12.68 1.76 -14.87
CA LYS A 189 -13.19 2.00 -16.22
C LYS A 189 -12.04 2.03 -17.24
N LYS A 190 -12.18 1.30 -18.34
CA LYS A 190 -11.24 1.41 -19.47
C LYS A 190 -11.32 2.81 -20.07
N ILE A 191 -10.15 3.37 -20.40
CA ILE A 191 -10.03 4.62 -21.16
C ILE A 191 -10.48 4.36 -22.59
#